data_46032815e6f8e5ff0bedb1c2b0708833
#
_entry.id   46032815e6f8e5ff0bedb1c2b0708833
#
_cell.length_a   1.000
_cell.length_b   1.000
_cell.length_c   1.000
_cell.angle_alpha   90.00
_cell.angle_beta   90.00
_cell.angle_gamma   90.00
#
_symmetry.space_group_name_H-M   'P 1'
#
loop_
_entity.id
_entity.type
_entity.pdbx_description
1 polymer ?
#
loop_
_entity_poly.entity_id
_entity_poly.type
_entity_poly.pdbx_seq_one_letter_code
_entity_poly.pdbx_strand_id
1 'polypeptide(L)'
;MKEKEKLLADELPLAGQLSAVTPQLLKLDGFRITSETVVPEEEFLMRMYGKPCLPRRDLTAVTGMEKCGKTFFTSMLMACCTKRQVLELERIREQPLKVMWYDTEQSRQSTKGIYVDRVGKMVQPEDGDNVVMDETNYLIYNVRACTYKERMDYLLTGIETYHPDLVIVDNVSDLLPSVNDADESQRVIAQLMELATLGNCNIVVVIHVNRSGDKRNLRGWLGTVVLQKSFEVFYCEQVPSSELYSVEQLLTRKYRMPEKMYYRITDEGLPEESDKPSLLSEDDGNAQVRRKSKPYISSKQVGSFNKKYIIENDSDAKEPYDWDVKMLFADAMGGCSCISPDMLREKVMELSFIRMPHYYDKVFKEAESQGFVKTTLDRAGRVVVISTPT
;
A
#
# COMPACT_ATOMS: atom_id res chain seq x y z
N MET A 1 -38.98 -44.25 -36.39
CA MET A 1 -38.94 -44.07 -34.91
C MET A 1 -37.87 -44.92 -34.23
N LYS A 2 -37.32 -45.97 -34.84
CA LYS A 2 -36.30 -46.84 -34.21
C LYS A 2 -34.84 -46.41 -34.44
N GLU A 3 -34.54 -45.41 -35.29
CA GLU A 3 -33.18 -44.93 -35.55
C GLU A 3 -32.83 -43.69 -34.73
N LYS A 4 -33.80 -42.95 -34.18
CA LYS A 4 -33.56 -41.80 -33.29
C LYS A 4 -33.30 -42.19 -31.83
N GLU A 5 -33.70 -43.40 -31.42
CA GLU A 5 -33.43 -43.90 -30.06
C GLU A 5 -32.02 -44.51 -29.93
N LYS A 6 -31.37 -44.85 -31.05
CA LYS A 6 -30.02 -45.41 -31.04
C LYS A 6 -28.91 -44.36 -30.99
N LEU A 7 -29.21 -43.11 -31.38
CA LEU A 7 -28.26 -41.99 -31.36
C LEU A 7 -28.19 -41.24 -30.02
N LEU A 8 -29.15 -41.53 -29.12
CA LEU A 8 -29.17 -40.91 -27.77
C LEU A 8 -28.56 -41.79 -26.66
N ALA A 9 -28.18 -43.04 -27.01
CA ALA A 9 -27.56 -43.98 -26.06
C ALA A 9 -26.04 -43.97 -26.06
N ASP A 10 -25.40 -43.37 -27.09
CA ASP A 10 -23.93 -43.32 -27.25
C ASP A 10 -23.28 -42.04 -26.73
N GLU A 11 -24.02 -41.08 -26.18
CA GLU A 11 -23.48 -39.79 -25.67
C GLU A 11 -23.49 -39.62 -24.13
N LEU A 12 -23.53 -40.70 -23.36
CA LEU A 12 -23.34 -40.66 -21.93
C LEU A 12 -22.23 -41.61 -21.45
N PRO A 13 -20.95 -41.29 -21.67
CA PRO A 13 -19.85 -42.08 -21.12
C PRO A 13 -19.42 -41.60 -19.70
N LEU A 14 -20.27 -40.98 -18.92
CA LEU A 14 -19.89 -40.44 -17.60
C LEU A 14 -20.53 -41.11 -16.39
N ALA A 15 -21.55 -41.95 -16.57
CA ALA A 15 -22.24 -42.62 -15.44
C ALA A 15 -21.57 -43.91 -14.94
N GLY A 16 -20.60 -44.46 -15.67
CA GLY A 16 -19.96 -45.75 -15.36
C GLY A 16 -18.55 -45.64 -14.74
N GLN A 17 -17.95 -44.46 -14.67
CA GLN A 17 -16.57 -44.25 -14.18
C GLN A 17 -16.45 -43.64 -12.79
N LEU A 18 -17.54 -43.42 -12.10
CA LEU A 18 -17.56 -42.74 -10.76
C LEU A 18 -17.45 -43.70 -9.57
N SER A 19 -17.08 -44.99 -9.75
CA SER A 19 -17.10 -45.97 -8.67
C SER A 19 -15.73 -46.42 -8.15
N ALA A 20 -14.62 -45.81 -8.60
CA ALA A 20 -13.31 -46.04 -7.98
C ALA A 20 -12.86 -44.80 -7.22
N VAL A 21 -12.91 -44.86 -5.90
CA VAL A 21 -12.30 -43.85 -5.01
C VAL A 21 -10.81 -43.83 -5.30
N THR A 22 -10.34 -42.82 -6.06
CA THR A 22 -8.92 -42.67 -6.37
C THR A 22 -8.21 -42.02 -5.18
N PRO A 23 -6.90 -42.27 -4.98
CA PRO A 23 -6.12 -41.58 -3.94
C PRO A 23 -6.17 -40.05 -4.06
N GLN A 24 -6.31 -39.52 -5.27
CA GLN A 24 -6.48 -38.10 -5.52
C GLN A 24 -7.85 -37.59 -5.04
N LEU A 25 -8.94 -38.37 -5.24
CA LEU A 25 -10.27 -38.00 -4.76
C LEU A 25 -10.30 -37.96 -3.22
N LEU A 26 -9.69 -38.94 -2.55
CA LEU A 26 -9.56 -38.95 -1.10
C LEU A 26 -8.79 -37.72 -0.57
N LYS A 27 -7.72 -37.35 -1.27
CA LYS A 27 -6.98 -36.12 -0.92
C LYS A 27 -7.84 -34.87 -1.13
N LEU A 28 -8.58 -34.79 -2.24
CA LEU A 28 -9.48 -33.68 -2.53
C LEU A 28 -10.61 -33.59 -1.48
N ASP A 29 -11.20 -34.70 -1.11
CA ASP A 29 -12.25 -34.76 -0.07
C ASP A 29 -11.75 -34.29 1.30
N GLY A 30 -10.47 -34.48 1.61
CA GLY A 30 -9.83 -33.93 2.81
C GLY A 30 -9.82 -32.39 2.89
N PHE A 31 -9.98 -31.70 1.76
CA PHE A 31 -10.09 -30.24 1.69
C PHE A 31 -11.55 -29.73 1.64
N ARG A 32 -12.52 -30.66 1.64
CA ARG A 32 -13.93 -30.31 1.54
C ARG A 32 -14.42 -29.63 2.81
N ILE A 33 -15.01 -28.46 2.68
CA ILE A 33 -15.67 -27.73 3.76
C ILE A 33 -17.18 -27.95 3.65
N THR A 34 -17.79 -28.34 4.74
CA THR A 34 -19.24 -28.51 4.89
C THR A 34 -19.74 -27.63 6.03
N SER A 35 -21.07 -27.50 6.19
CA SER A 35 -21.67 -26.78 7.33
C SER A 35 -21.30 -27.37 8.70
N GLU A 36 -20.90 -28.65 8.74
CA GLU A 36 -20.51 -29.36 9.95
C GLU A 36 -18.99 -29.35 10.19
N THR A 37 -18.21 -28.85 9.23
CA THR A 37 -16.75 -28.78 9.37
C THR A 37 -16.38 -27.81 10.47
N VAL A 38 -15.74 -28.29 11.54
CA VAL A 38 -15.20 -27.45 12.61
C VAL A 38 -13.91 -26.78 12.10
N VAL A 39 -13.98 -25.49 11.86
CA VAL A 39 -12.82 -24.69 11.49
C VAL A 39 -12.42 -23.84 12.71
N PRO A 40 -11.13 -23.82 13.11
CA PRO A 40 -10.67 -22.92 14.18
C PRO A 40 -10.97 -21.47 13.84
N GLU A 41 -11.26 -20.67 14.86
CA GLU A 41 -11.39 -19.23 14.68
C GLU A 41 -10.10 -18.64 14.13
N GLU A 42 -10.25 -17.60 13.33
CA GLU A 42 -9.13 -16.89 12.73
C GLU A 42 -8.36 -16.13 13.82
N GLU A 43 -7.10 -16.45 14.01
CA GLU A 43 -6.23 -15.80 14.99
C GLU A 43 -5.50 -14.62 14.38
N PHE A 44 -5.48 -13.51 15.12
CA PHE A 44 -4.73 -12.31 14.78
C PHE A 44 -3.64 -12.05 15.83
N LEU A 45 -2.49 -11.55 15.38
CA LEU A 45 -1.37 -11.28 16.28
C LEU A 45 -1.52 -9.95 17.00
N MET A 46 -2.06 -8.95 16.34
CA MET A 46 -2.13 -7.58 16.83
C MET A 46 -3.49 -6.94 16.54
N ARG A 47 -3.72 -5.81 17.18
CA ARG A 47 -4.76 -4.84 16.86
C ARG A 47 -4.12 -3.50 16.52
N MET A 48 -4.79 -2.74 15.66
CA MET A 48 -4.50 -1.33 15.41
C MET A 48 -5.82 -0.57 15.53
N TYR A 49 -5.87 0.47 16.36
CA TYR A 49 -7.14 1.14 16.73
C TYR A 49 -8.23 0.14 17.20
N GLY A 50 -7.84 -0.84 17.98
CA GLY A 50 -8.73 -1.89 18.49
C GLY A 50 -9.23 -2.88 17.43
N LYS A 51 -8.88 -2.74 16.15
CA LYS A 51 -9.26 -3.66 15.07
C LYS A 51 -8.19 -4.72 14.86
N PRO A 52 -8.54 -6.02 14.79
CA PRO A 52 -7.59 -7.09 14.56
C PRO A 52 -6.85 -6.94 13.22
N CYS A 53 -5.55 -7.18 13.25
CA CYS A 53 -4.66 -7.21 12.09
C CYS A 53 -3.57 -8.28 12.24
N LEU A 54 -2.83 -8.53 11.18
CA LEU A 54 -1.81 -9.57 11.06
C LEU A 54 -2.38 -10.96 11.39
N PRO A 55 -3.24 -11.53 10.52
CA PRO A 55 -3.79 -12.87 10.72
C PRO A 55 -2.70 -13.92 10.64
N ARG A 56 -2.78 -14.96 11.49
CA ARG A 56 -1.95 -16.15 11.34
C ARG A 56 -2.26 -16.85 10.02
N ARG A 57 -1.28 -17.55 9.50
CA ARG A 57 -1.40 -18.36 8.26
C ARG A 57 -1.69 -17.56 7.01
N ASP A 58 -1.35 -16.26 7.03
CA ASP A 58 -1.58 -15.40 5.86
C ASP A 58 -0.46 -14.37 5.70
N LEU A 59 -0.53 -13.62 4.60
CA LEU A 59 0.42 -12.56 4.28
C LEU A 59 -0.16 -11.19 4.60
N THR A 60 0.68 -10.33 5.14
CA THR A 60 0.44 -8.89 5.28
C THR A 60 1.49 -8.14 4.44
N ALA A 61 1.10 -7.15 3.67
CA ALA A 61 2.05 -6.33 2.93
C ALA A 61 2.26 -4.96 3.60
N VAL A 62 3.51 -4.51 3.64
CA VAL A 62 3.89 -3.15 4.03
C VAL A 62 4.55 -2.49 2.83
N THR A 63 4.01 -1.38 2.38
CA THR A 63 4.44 -0.72 1.15
C THR A 63 4.57 0.80 1.32
N GLY A 64 5.14 1.45 0.33
CA GLY A 64 5.35 2.89 0.27
C GLY A 64 6.60 3.25 -0.54
N MET A 65 6.78 4.55 -0.78
CA MET A 65 7.97 5.08 -1.46
C MET A 65 9.26 4.77 -0.69
N GLU A 66 10.40 5.02 -1.30
CA GLU A 66 11.68 4.99 -0.61
C GLU A 66 11.69 6.02 0.54
N LYS A 67 12.25 5.65 1.71
CA LYS A 67 12.41 6.53 2.89
C LYS A 67 11.09 7.07 3.48
N CYS A 68 9.98 6.41 3.27
CA CYS A 68 8.64 6.81 3.73
C CYS A 68 8.24 6.21 5.10
N GLY A 69 9.17 5.64 5.86
CA GLY A 69 8.87 5.12 7.21
C GLY A 69 8.53 3.63 7.28
N LYS A 70 8.64 2.83 6.19
CA LYS A 70 8.37 1.38 6.23
C LYS A 70 9.13 0.65 7.33
N THR A 71 10.46 0.88 7.42
CA THR A 71 11.30 0.26 8.44
C THR A 71 10.98 0.77 9.86
N PHE A 72 10.42 1.96 10.01
CA PHE A 72 9.88 2.40 11.30
C PHE A 72 8.63 1.62 11.68
N PHE A 73 7.70 1.46 10.76
CA PHE A 73 6.49 0.68 11.00
C PHE A 73 6.82 -0.79 11.32
N THR A 74 7.71 -1.44 10.55
CA THR A 74 8.13 -2.81 10.85
C THR A 74 8.89 -2.89 12.18
N SER A 75 9.65 -1.87 12.59
CA SER A 75 10.27 -1.80 13.92
C SER A 75 9.22 -1.71 15.03
N MET A 76 8.13 -0.96 14.83
CA MET A 76 7.00 -0.93 15.76
C MET A 76 6.30 -2.28 15.88
N LEU A 77 6.12 -3.01 14.76
CA LEU A 77 5.60 -4.38 14.79
C LEU A 77 6.51 -5.32 15.58
N MET A 78 7.84 -5.24 15.36
CA MET A 78 8.81 -6.02 16.14
C MET A 78 8.75 -5.69 17.64
N ALA A 79 8.73 -4.42 17.99
CA ALA A 79 8.65 -3.99 19.39
C ALA A 79 7.34 -4.43 20.04
N CYS A 80 6.22 -4.38 19.33
CA CYS A 80 4.91 -4.83 19.81
C CYS A 80 4.85 -6.34 20.06
N CYS A 81 5.77 -7.14 19.51
CA CYS A 81 5.86 -8.58 19.82
C CYS A 81 6.21 -8.85 21.28
N THR A 82 6.99 -8.01 21.93
CA THR A 82 7.36 -8.18 23.36
C THR A 82 6.74 -7.12 24.26
N LYS A 83 6.70 -5.85 23.84
CA LYS A 83 5.93 -4.79 24.51
C LYS A 83 4.44 -4.94 24.19
N ARG A 84 3.56 -4.77 25.17
CA ARG A 84 2.11 -4.94 24.98
C ARG A 84 1.55 -3.97 23.92
N GLN A 85 1.99 -2.72 23.97
CA GLN A 85 1.50 -1.65 23.13
C GLN A 85 2.64 -0.76 22.63
N VAL A 86 2.59 -0.38 21.36
CA VAL A 86 3.49 0.59 20.71
C VAL A 86 2.63 1.50 19.84
N LEU A 87 2.47 2.76 20.24
CA LEU A 87 1.50 3.69 19.67
C LEU A 87 0.10 3.01 19.59
N GLU A 88 -0.54 3.03 18.42
CA GLU A 88 -1.86 2.42 18.19
C GLU A 88 -1.83 0.90 17.95
N LEU A 89 -0.65 0.30 17.99
CA LEU A 89 -0.50 -1.15 17.87
C LEU A 89 -0.57 -1.81 19.24
N GLU A 90 -1.40 -2.84 19.38
CA GLU A 90 -1.54 -3.65 20.58
C GLU A 90 -1.40 -5.13 20.24
N ARG A 91 -0.56 -5.86 20.99
CA ARG A 91 -0.46 -7.31 20.92
C ARG A 91 -1.68 -7.97 21.57
N ILE A 92 -2.34 -8.90 20.86
CA ILE A 92 -3.56 -9.56 21.36
C ILE A 92 -3.25 -10.56 22.48
N ARG A 93 -2.22 -11.41 22.30
CA ARG A 93 -1.83 -12.40 23.33
C ARG A 93 -1.09 -11.72 24.48
N GLU A 94 -1.25 -12.24 25.69
CA GLU A 94 -0.51 -11.76 26.88
C GLU A 94 0.98 -12.12 26.79
N GLN A 95 1.28 -13.36 26.35
CA GLN A 95 2.67 -13.80 26.19
C GLN A 95 3.32 -13.09 25.01
N PRO A 96 4.63 -12.83 25.12
CA PRO A 96 5.43 -12.32 24.00
C PRO A 96 5.29 -13.20 22.75
N LEU A 97 5.36 -12.57 21.60
CA LEU A 97 5.42 -13.24 20.30
C LEU A 97 6.88 -13.37 19.89
N LYS A 98 7.20 -14.49 19.23
CA LYS A 98 8.50 -14.69 18.59
C LYS A 98 8.49 -14.06 17.21
N VAL A 99 9.39 -13.13 16.95
CA VAL A 99 9.51 -12.43 15.67
C VAL A 99 10.80 -12.78 14.97
N MET A 100 10.72 -13.05 13.67
CA MET A 100 11.85 -13.19 12.78
C MET A 100 11.90 -11.99 11.82
N TRP A 101 12.95 -11.18 11.90
CA TRP A 101 13.23 -10.15 10.91
C TRP A 101 14.29 -10.65 9.92
N TYR A 102 13.88 -10.79 8.68
CA TYR A 102 14.67 -11.30 7.58
C TYR A 102 15.04 -10.13 6.66
N ASP A 103 16.18 -9.50 6.96
CA ASP A 103 16.66 -8.27 6.31
C ASP A 103 17.55 -8.61 5.12
N THR A 104 17.10 -8.26 3.93
CA THR A 104 17.80 -8.47 2.67
C THR A 104 18.48 -7.20 2.13
N GLU A 105 18.16 -6.04 2.71
CA GLU A 105 18.48 -4.72 2.13
C GLU A 105 19.58 -3.98 2.90
N GLN A 106 19.51 -3.97 4.24
CA GLN A 106 20.36 -3.14 5.08
C GLN A 106 21.80 -3.64 5.20
N SER A 107 22.72 -2.77 5.61
CA SER A 107 24.03 -3.23 6.09
C SER A 107 23.87 -3.93 7.43
N ARG A 108 24.77 -4.87 7.76
CA ARG A 108 24.77 -5.55 9.08
C ARG A 108 24.80 -4.58 10.26
N GLN A 109 25.53 -3.46 10.09
CA GLN A 109 25.59 -2.40 11.10
C GLN A 109 24.22 -1.71 11.25
N SER A 110 23.54 -1.39 10.13
CA SER A 110 22.21 -0.78 10.16
C SER A 110 21.17 -1.73 10.76
N THR A 111 21.20 -3.02 10.37
CA THR A 111 20.30 -4.04 10.96
C THR A 111 20.49 -4.10 12.48
N LYS A 112 21.75 -4.16 12.96
CA LYS A 112 22.04 -4.17 14.39
C LYS A 112 21.56 -2.88 15.08
N GLY A 113 21.80 -1.70 14.49
CA GLY A 113 21.34 -0.42 15.04
C GLY A 113 19.82 -0.34 15.12
N ILE A 114 19.09 -0.76 14.07
CA ILE A 114 17.64 -0.82 14.10
C ILE A 114 17.14 -1.76 15.21
N TYR A 115 17.75 -2.93 15.35
CA TYR A 115 17.37 -3.91 16.36
C TYR A 115 17.65 -3.40 17.78
N VAL A 116 18.88 -2.97 18.07
CA VAL A 116 19.30 -2.61 19.42
C VAL A 116 18.87 -1.18 19.79
N ASP A 117 19.18 -0.19 18.91
CA ASP A 117 19.01 1.21 19.26
C ASP A 117 17.57 1.70 19.06
N ARG A 118 16.80 1.08 18.15
CA ARG A 118 15.41 1.46 17.92
C ARG A 118 14.43 0.50 18.60
N VAL A 119 14.41 -0.79 18.20
CA VAL A 119 13.49 -1.76 18.79
C VAL A 119 13.79 -1.93 20.28
N GLY A 120 15.06 -2.08 20.66
CA GLY A 120 15.49 -2.17 22.02
C GLY A 120 15.00 -1.03 22.89
N LYS A 121 15.18 0.21 22.46
CA LYS A 121 14.68 1.39 23.21
C LYS A 121 13.17 1.47 23.29
N MET A 122 12.43 1.04 22.23
CA MET A 122 10.96 1.00 22.29
C MET A 122 10.43 0.00 23.32
N VAL A 123 11.14 -1.11 23.56
CA VAL A 123 10.69 -2.16 24.51
C VAL A 123 11.18 -1.95 25.94
N GLN A 124 12.08 -1.00 26.18
CA GLN A 124 12.54 -0.68 27.54
C GLN A 124 11.38 -0.28 28.45
N PRO A 125 11.42 -0.70 29.73
CA PRO A 125 10.65 -0.05 30.78
C PRO A 125 11.09 1.42 30.92
N GLU A 126 10.19 2.33 31.22
CA GLU A 126 10.48 3.78 31.38
C GLU A 126 11.55 4.07 32.44
N ASP A 127 11.80 3.16 33.39
CA ASP A 127 12.73 3.27 34.51
C ASP A 127 14.01 2.41 34.37
N GLY A 128 14.31 1.87 33.19
CA GLY A 128 15.35 0.83 33.03
C GLY A 128 16.69 1.34 32.50
N ASP A 129 17.78 1.08 33.24
CA ASP A 129 19.14 1.55 32.91
C ASP A 129 19.81 0.82 31.72
N ASN A 130 19.37 -0.38 31.34
CA ASN A 130 19.99 -1.11 30.21
C ASN A 130 18.99 -1.97 29.44
N VAL A 131 19.03 -1.86 28.11
CA VAL A 131 18.25 -2.74 27.22
C VAL A 131 18.84 -4.14 27.24
N VAL A 132 18.13 -5.07 27.84
CA VAL A 132 18.41 -6.49 27.66
C VAL A 132 17.43 -7.03 26.62
N MET A 133 17.93 -7.31 25.42
CA MET A 133 17.11 -7.95 24.38
C MET A 133 16.90 -9.41 24.70
N ASP A 134 15.64 -9.83 24.70
CA ASP A 134 15.29 -11.26 24.81
C ASP A 134 15.47 -11.95 23.44
N GLU A 135 16.68 -12.44 23.21
CA GLU A 135 17.05 -13.09 21.95
C GLU A 135 16.30 -14.41 21.69
N THR A 136 15.52 -14.89 22.65
CA THR A 136 14.64 -16.05 22.42
C THR A 136 13.38 -15.68 21.63
N ASN A 137 12.96 -14.42 21.72
CA ASN A 137 11.82 -13.88 21.01
C ASN A 137 12.21 -13.05 19.76
N TYR A 138 13.49 -12.70 19.61
CA TYR A 138 13.98 -11.92 18.47
C TYR A 138 14.98 -12.71 17.63
N LEU A 139 14.58 -13.10 16.42
CA LEU A 139 15.39 -13.81 15.45
C LEU A 139 15.75 -12.83 14.32
N ILE A 140 16.92 -12.20 14.40
CA ILE A 140 17.31 -11.14 13.49
C ILE A 140 18.38 -11.66 12.50
N TYR A 141 18.02 -11.75 11.24
CA TYR A 141 18.89 -12.25 10.18
C TYR A 141 19.15 -11.19 9.12
N ASN A 142 20.42 -10.83 8.92
CA ASN A 142 20.87 -10.04 7.78
C ASN A 142 21.41 -10.96 6.69
N VAL A 143 20.65 -11.16 5.63
CA VAL A 143 20.94 -12.06 4.53
C VAL A 143 21.28 -11.32 3.22
N ARG A 144 21.63 -10.04 3.33
CA ARG A 144 21.96 -9.20 2.18
C ARG A 144 23.04 -9.80 1.26
N ALA A 145 24.02 -10.47 1.84
CA ALA A 145 25.13 -11.07 1.11
C ALA A 145 24.77 -12.37 0.38
N CYS A 146 23.59 -12.97 0.69
CA CYS A 146 23.15 -14.23 0.12
C CYS A 146 22.51 -14.03 -1.26
N THR A 147 22.53 -15.07 -2.09
CA THR A 147 21.77 -15.11 -3.35
C THR A 147 20.26 -15.24 -3.07
N TYR A 148 19.43 -14.91 -4.05
CA TYR A 148 17.97 -15.03 -3.90
C TYR A 148 17.50 -16.47 -3.60
N LYS A 149 18.20 -17.48 -4.13
CA LYS A 149 17.92 -18.91 -3.83
C LYS A 149 18.25 -19.25 -2.39
N GLU A 150 19.46 -18.92 -1.94
CA GLU A 150 19.87 -19.14 -0.54
C GLU A 150 18.94 -18.41 0.44
N ARG A 151 18.50 -17.20 0.10
CA ARG A 151 17.54 -16.46 0.95
C ARG A 151 16.23 -17.21 1.12
N MET A 152 15.69 -17.81 0.06
CA MET A 152 14.45 -18.59 0.16
C MET A 152 14.65 -19.87 0.98
N ASP A 153 15.75 -20.59 0.76
CA ASP A 153 16.07 -21.83 1.49
C ASP A 153 16.31 -21.57 2.99
N TYR A 154 17.01 -20.48 3.33
CA TYR A 154 17.26 -20.11 4.72
C TYR A 154 15.98 -19.60 5.42
N LEU A 155 15.12 -18.88 4.70
CA LEU A 155 13.82 -18.44 5.24
C LEU A 155 12.95 -19.64 5.61
N LEU A 156 12.83 -20.62 4.72
CA LEU A 156 12.13 -21.89 4.94
C LEU A 156 12.70 -22.58 6.18
N THR A 157 14.02 -22.83 6.20
CA THR A 157 14.70 -23.50 7.33
C THR A 157 14.48 -22.75 8.64
N GLY A 158 14.52 -21.42 8.61
CA GLY A 158 14.33 -20.59 9.80
C GLY A 158 12.91 -20.71 10.35
N ILE A 159 11.89 -20.66 9.51
CA ILE A 159 10.48 -20.79 9.92
C ILE A 159 10.23 -22.20 10.49
N GLU A 160 10.70 -23.24 9.82
CA GLU A 160 10.55 -24.63 10.25
C GLU A 160 11.29 -24.95 11.55
N THR A 161 12.45 -24.32 11.80
CA THR A 161 13.27 -24.59 12.98
C THR A 161 12.82 -23.82 14.21
N TYR A 162 12.50 -22.54 14.04
CA TYR A 162 12.29 -21.64 15.17
C TYR A 162 10.82 -21.34 15.46
N HIS A 163 9.90 -21.68 14.55
CA HIS A 163 8.45 -21.45 14.66
C HIS A 163 8.11 -20.03 15.13
N PRO A 164 8.52 -18.98 14.39
CA PRO A 164 8.17 -17.61 14.74
C PRO A 164 6.65 -17.37 14.61
N ASP A 165 6.10 -16.48 15.44
CA ASP A 165 4.70 -16.03 15.30
C ASP A 165 4.56 -15.00 14.17
N LEU A 166 5.56 -14.12 14.03
CA LEU A 166 5.64 -13.07 13.02
C LEU A 166 6.95 -13.18 12.25
N VAL A 167 6.88 -13.15 10.93
CA VAL A 167 8.05 -13.08 10.06
C VAL A 167 7.97 -11.78 9.28
N ILE A 168 9.05 -11.00 9.23
CA ILE A 168 9.14 -9.77 8.44
C ILE A 168 10.24 -9.95 7.40
N VAL A 169 9.86 -9.94 6.12
CA VAL A 169 10.79 -10.03 4.98
C VAL A 169 10.96 -8.64 4.38
N ASP A 170 12.11 -8.04 4.62
CA ASP A 170 12.45 -6.68 4.17
C ASP A 170 13.72 -6.71 3.30
N ASN A 171 13.58 -6.80 2.01
CA ASN A 171 12.55 -6.58 1.02
C ASN A 171 12.20 -7.90 0.29
N VAL A 172 10.92 -8.17 0.03
CA VAL A 172 10.49 -9.39 -0.68
C VAL A 172 10.97 -9.43 -2.14
N SER A 173 11.25 -8.28 -2.75
CA SER A 173 11.80 -8.19 -4.11
C SER A 173 13.14 -8.90 -4.27
N ASP A 174 13.85 -9.15 -3.18
CA ASP A 174 15.16 -9.77 -3.19
C ASP A 174 15.12 -11.30 -3.06
N LEU A 175 13.92 -11.89 -2.99
CA LEU A 175 13.70 -13.34 -2.98
C LEU A 175 13.58 -13.94 -4.39
N LEU A 176 13.63 -13.12 -5.43
CA LEU A 176 13.49 -13.56 -6.83
C LEU A 176 14.46 -12.78 -7.73
N PRO A 177 14.81 -13.35 -8.91
CA PRO A 177 15.78 -12.72 -9.81
C PRO A 177 15.21 -11.48 -10.51
N SER A 178 13.91 -11.41 -10.72
CA SER A 178 13.24 -10.28 -11.38
C SER A 178 11.82 -10.08 -10.89
N VAL A 179 11.52 -8.88 -10.42
CA VAL A 179 10.16 -8.48 -10.00
C VAL A 179 9.16 -8.38 -11.18
N ASN A 180 9.66 -8.38 -12.42
CA ASN A 180 8.85 -8.30 -13.63
C ASN A 180 8.57 -9.68 -14.25
N ASP A 181 9.06 -10.77 -13.67
CA ASP A 181 8.73 -12.13 -14.07
C ASP A 181 7.44 -12.55 -13.38
N ALA A 182 6.39 -12.82 -14.18
CA ALA A 182 5.06 -13.15 -13.68
C ALA A 182 5.03 -14.53 -13.01
N ASP A 183 5.67 -15.52 -13.61
CA ASP A 183 5.67 -16.91 -13.12
C ASP A 183 6.47 -17.03 -11.82
N GLU A 184 7.67 -16.42 -11.77
CA GLU A 184 8.49 -16.37 -10.56
C GLU A 184 7.78 -15.60 -9.44
N SER A 185 7.12 -14.49 -9.75
CA SER A 185 6.34 -13.73 -8.78
C SER A 185 5.19 -14.56 -8.17
N GLN A 186 4.44 -15.28 -9.00
CA GLN A 186 3.38 -16.19 -8.54
C GLN A 186 3.96 -17.30 -7.67
N ARG A 187 5.08 -17.92 -8.09
CA ARG A 187 5.75 -19.00 -7.37
C ARG A 187 6.22 -18.56 -5.99
N VAL A 188 6.94 -17.44 -5.90
CA VAL A 188 7.46 -16.94 -4.63
C VAL A 188 6.34 -16.60 -3.65
N ILE A 189 5.30 -15.89 -4.10
CA ILE A 189 4.19 -15.54 -3.22
C ILE A 189 3.38 -16.79 -2.80
N ALA A 190 3.18 -17.77 -3.69
CA ALA A 190 2.54 -19.03 -3.33
C ALA A 190 3.35 -19.79 -2.26
N GLN A 191 4.67 -19.86 -2.39
CA GLN A 191 5.56 -20.46 -1.38
C GLN A 191 5.49 -19.72 -0.03
N LEU A 192 5.48 -18.38 -0.03
CA LEU A 192 5.32 -17.62 1.22
C LEU A 192 3.97 -17.88 1.89
N MET A 193 2.88 -18.00 1.12
CA MET A 193 1.55 -18.37 1.67
C MET A 193 1.56 -19.77 2.27
N GLU A 194 2.18 -20.72 1.59
CA GLU A 194 2.36 -22.09 2.12
C GLU A 194 3.17 -22.08 3.40
N LEU A 195 4.30 -21.37 3.44
CA LEU A 195 5.13 -21.20 4.63
C LEU A 195 4.38 -20.56 5.79
N ALA A 196 3.58 -19.51 5.53
CA ALA A 196 2.74 -18.88 6.56
C ALA A 196 1.73 -19.88 7.15
N THR A 197 1.13 -20.71 6.28
CA THR A 197 0.14 -21.73 6.68
C THR A 197 0.79 -22.83 7.50
N LEU A 198 1.88 -23.43 7.01
CA LEU A 198 2.58 -24.53 7.66
C LEU A 198 3.29 -24.08 8.95
N GLY A 199 3.92 -22.91 8.93
CA GLY A 199 4.58 -22.29 10.07
C GLY A 199 3.63 -21.70 11.11
N ASN A 200 2.31 -21.67 10.83
CA ASN A 200 1.29 -21.04 11.67
C ASN A 200 1.66 -19.60 12.08
N CYS A 201 2.24 -18.83 11.17
CA CYS A 201 2.72 -17.46 11.40
C CYS A 201 2.03 -16.47 10.48
N ASN A 202 2.20 -15.16 10.74
CA ASN A 202 1.98 -14.13 9.74
C ASN A 202 3.31 -13.79 9.08
N ILE A 203 3.32 -13.67 7.75
CA ILE A 203 4.49 -13.17 7.02
C ILE A 203 4.19 -11.78 6.49
N VAL A 204 4.88 -10.78 7.06
CA VAL A 204 4.88 -9.41 6.57
C VAL A 204 5.90 -9.28 5.45
N VAL A 205 5.45 -8.95 4.26
CA VAL A 205 6.33 -8.67 3.12
C VAL A 205 6.44 -7.17 2.89
N VAL A 206 7.67 -6.65 2.89
CA VAL A 206 7.94 -5.24 2.58
C VAL A 206 8.24 -5.11 1.09
N ILE A 207 7.57 -4.18 0.41
CA ILE A 207 7.74 -3.93 -1.02
C ILE A 207 7.58 -2.44 -1.34
N HIS A 208 8.35 -1.95 -2.32
CA HIS A 208 8.24 -0.57 -2.79
C HIS A 208 7.07 -0.37 -3.78
N VAL A 209 6.51 0.83 -3.80
CA VAL A 209 5.63 1.27 -4.89
C VAL A 209 6.45 1.71 -6.10
N ASN A 210 5.81 1.74 -7.27
CA ASN A 210 6.39 2.38 -8.45
C ASN A 210 6.47 3.90 -8.28
N ARG A 211 7.42 4.53 -8.97
CA ARG A 211 7.64 5.98 -8.90
C ARG A 211 6.50 6.82 -9.50
N SER A 212 5.46 6.20 -10.04
CA SER A 212 4.27 6.87 -10.61
C SER A 212 3.38 7.57 -9.58
N GLY A 213 3.64 7.40 -8.28
CA GLY A 213 2.90 8.06 -7.20
C GLY A 213 1.54 7.44 -6.85
N ASP A 214 1.06 6.45 -7.58
CA ASP A 214 -0.15 5.71 -7.22
C ASP A 214 0.18 4.69 -6.11
N LYS A 215 -0.47 4.84 -4.95
CA LYS A 215 -0.31 3.97 -3.78
C LYS A 215 -0.61 2.50 -4.06
N ARG A 216 -1.45 2.20 -5.06
CA ARG A 216 -1.84 0.84 -5.46
C ARG A 216 -0.96 0.26 -6.56
N ASN A 217 0.00 1.02 -7.06
CA ASN A 217 0.91 0.57 -8.10
C ASN A 217 2.25 0.11 -7.50
N LEU A 218 2.27 -1.10 -6.96
CA LEU A 218 3.48 -1.70 -6.41
C LEU A 218 4.41 -2.15 -7.52
N ARG A 219 5.70 -2.36 -7.16
CA ARG A 219 6.77 -2.60 -8.12
C ARG A 219 6.64 -3.95 -8.84
N GLY A 220 6.49 -3.90 -10.16
CA GLY A 220 6.51 -5.05 -11.06
C GLY A 220 5.31 -5.99 -10.94
N TRP A 221 5.38 -7.15 -11.58
CA TRP A 221 4.40 -8.22 -11.43
C TRP A 221 4.31 -8.73 -9.99
N LEU A 222 5.45 -8.80 -9.29
CA LEU A 222 5.49 -9.16 -7.88
C LEU A 222 4.52 -8.29 -7.06
N GLY A 223 4.55 -6.97 -7.27
CA GLY A 223 3.65 -6.05 -6.58
C GLY A 223 2.18 -6.33 -6.87
N THR A 224 1.83 -6.66 -8.11
CA THR A 224 0.45 -7.05 -8.47
C THR A 224 0.01 -8.31 -7.73
N VAL A 225 0.87 -9.33 -7.67
CA VAL A 225 0.56 -10.59 -6.97
C VAL A 225 0.45 -10.37 -5.46
N VAL A 226 1.35 -9.56 -4.86
CA VAL A 226 1.29 -9.19 -3.44
C VAL A 226 -0.04 -8.52 -3.10
N LEU A 227 -0.50 -7.53 -3.90
CA LEU A 227 -1.79 -6.87 -3.68
C LEU A 227 -2.98 -7.83 -3.75
N GLN A 228 -2.93 -8.81 -4.65
CA GLN A 228 -4.02 -9.78 -4.83
C GLN A 228 -4.06 -10.85 -3.73
N LYS A 229 -2.91 -11.26 -3.24
CA LYS A 229 -2.77 -12.43 -2.35
C LYS A 229 -2.71 -12.06 -0.88
N SER A 230 -2.18 -10.88 -0.51
CA SER A 230 -2.14 -10.46 0.89
C SER A 230 -3.54 -10.30 1.50
N PHE A 231 -3.66 -10.64 2.78
CA PHE A 231 -4.87 -10.41 3.56
C PHE A 231 -5.14 -8.92 3.73
N GLU A 232 -4.08 -8.19 4.00
CA GLU A 232 -4.13 -6.73 4.18
C GLU A 232 -2.85 -6.06 3.68
N VAL A 233 -2.95 -4.78 3.36
CA VAL A 233 -1.86 -3.97 2.85
C VAL A 233 -1.81 -2.66 3.62
N PHE A 234 -0.68 -2.39 4.28
CA PHE A 234 -0.38 -1.12 4.93
C PHE A 234 0.51 -0.25 4.04
N TYR A 235 0.15 1.01 3.91
CA TYR A 235 0.89 2.00 3.15
C TYR A 235 1.54 3.02 4.09
N CYS A 236 2.86 3.10 4.03
CA CYS A 236 3.64 4.07 4.77
C CYS A 236 3.95 5.29 3.90
N GLU A 237 3.81 6.47 4.46
CA GLU A 237 4.00 7.73 3.76
C GLU A 237 4.59 8.77 4.72
N GLN A 238 5.57 9.54 4.23
CA GLN A 238 5.91 10.80 4.88
C GLN A 238 4.89 11.84 4.43
N VAL A 239 4.23 12.49 5.38
CA VAL A 239 3.20 13.49 5.08
C VAL A 239 3.85 14.69 4.40
N PRO A 240 3.39 15.10 3.20
CA PRO A 240 4.00 16.19 2.46
C PRO A 240 4.10 17.47 3.29
N SER A 241 5.26 18.13 3.22
CA SER A 241 5.54 19.41 3.92
C SER A 241 5.44 19.33 5.45
N SER A 242 5.63 18.16 6.03
CA SER A 242 5.66 17.96 7.48
C SER A 242 6.76 16.96 7.87
N GLU A 243 7.07 16.91 9.17
CA GLU A 243 7.96 15.89 9.75
C GLU A 243 7.19 14.63 10.17
N LEU A 244 5.89 14.57 9.85
CA LEU A 244 5.02 13.46 10.20
C LEU A 244 5.14 12.32 9.20
N TYR A 245 4.95 11.13 9.72
CA TYR A 245 4.76 9.91 8.96
C TYR A 245 3.35 9.37 9.20
N SER A 246 2.82 8.67 8.24
CA SER A 246 1.53 7.99 8.40
C SER A 246 1.57 6.56 7.93
N VAL A 247 0.73 5.72 8.58
CA VAL A 247 0.46 4.35 8.17
C VAL A 247 -1.04 4.23 7.91
N GLU A 248 -1.41 3.87 6.69
CA GLU A 248 -2.78 3.68 6.23
C GLU A 248 -3.01 2.22 5.87
N GLN A 249 -4.08 1.59 6.38
CA GLN A 249 -4.52 0.31 5.84
C GLN A 249 -5.19 0.54 4.48
N LEU A 250 -4.47 0.24 3.41
CA LEU A 250 -4.91 0.47 2.04
C LEU A 250 -5.96 -0.55 1.58
N LEU A 251 -5.71 -1.83 1.88
CA LEU A 251 -6.56 -2.97 1.56
C LEU A 251 -6.70 -3.89 2.75
N THR A 252 -7.84 -4.54 2.88
CA THR A 252 -8.10 -5.61 3.86
C THR A 252 -9.19 -6.52 3.39
N ARG A 253 -9.13 -7.80 3.76
CA ARG A 253 -10.20 -8.78 3.51
C ARG A 253 -11.31 -8.74 4.57
N LYS A 254 -11.04 -8.23 5.79
CA LYS A 254 -12.00 -8.36 6.89
C LYS A 254 -12.19 -7.08 7.72
N TYR A 255 -11.19 -6.65 8.46
CA TYR A 255 -11.34 -5.56 9.43
C TYR A 255 -10.70 -4.27 8.91
N ARG A 256 -11.54 -3.25 8.63
CA ARG A 256 -11.04 -1.96 8.19
C ARG A 256 -10.68 -1.09 9.37
N MET A 257 -9.47 -0.50 9.31
CA MET A 257 -9.03 0.50 10.27
C MET A 257 -9.85 1.78 10.12
N PRO A 258 -10.26 2.42 11.23
CA PRO A 258 -11.08 3.63 11.18
C PRO A 258 -10.33 4.83 10.59
N GLU A 259 -9.02 4.89 10.82
CA GLU A 259 -8.18 6.03 10.45
C GLU A 259 -6.73 5.63 10.19
N LYS A 260 -5.89 6.60 9.79
CA LYS A 260 -4.44 6.43 9.64
C LYS A 260 -3.75 6.69 10.98
N MET A 261 -2.74 5.90 11.26
CA MET A 261 -1.81 6.19 12.35
C MET A 261 -0.83 7.29 11.90
N TYR A 262 -0.66 8.31 12.73
CA TYR A 262 0.32 9.37 12.51
C TYR A 262 1.37 9.35 13.60
N TYR A 263 2.63 9.56 13.22
CA TYR A 263 3.74 9.61 14.15
C TYR A 263 4.85 10.54 13.63
N ARG A 264 5.66 11.03 14.53
CA ARG A 264 6.92 11.70 14.23
C ARG A 264 8.10 10.86 14.70
N ILE A 265 9.29 11.19 14.23
CA ILE A 265 10.52 10.55 14.67
C ILE A 265 11.24 11.54 15.57
N THR A 266 11.52 11.15 16.81
CA THR A 266 12.24 11.97 17.78
C THR A 266 13.71 12.11 17.42
N ASP A 267 14.43 13.01 18.07
CA ASP A 267 15.88 13.18 17.89
C ASP A 267 16.67 11.90 18.25
N GLU A 268 16.12 11.06 19.14
CA GLU A 268 16.67 9.74 19.49
C GLU A 268 16.36 8.65 18.44
N GLY A 269 15.61 8.98 17.38
CA GLY A 269 15.25 8.07 16.32
C GLY A 269 14.10 7.11 16.67
N LEU A 270 13.25 7.48 17.64
CA LEU A 270 12.10 6.70 18.08
C LEU A 270 10.78 7.24 17.49
N PRO A 271 9.79 6.38 17.20
CA PRO A 271 8.47 6.85 16.82
C PRO A 271 7.71 7.39 18.04
N GLU A 272 7.13 8.56 17.88
CA GLU A 272 6.26 9.20 18.88
C GLU A 272 4.90 9.49 18.24
N GLU A 273 3.83 9.21 18.98
CA GLU A 273 2.47 9.45 18.51
C GLU A 273 2.25 10.94 18.17
N SER A 274 1.51 11.19 17.12
CA SER A 274 1.15 12.52 16.70
C SER A 274 -0.29 12.57 16.21
N ASP A 275 -0.95 13.65 16.53
CA ASP A 275 -2.28 13.92 15.98
C ASP A 275 -2.25 14.01 14.46
N LYS A 276 -3.39 13.73 13.86
CA LYS A 276 -3.65 14.03 12.47
C LYS A 276 -3.24 15.47 12.18
N PRO A 277 -2.50 15.76 11.09
CA PRO A 277 -2.18 17.13 10.73
C PRO A 277 -3.46 17.95 10.74
N SER A 278 -3.57 18.92 11.65
CA SER A 278 -4.69 19.83 11.66
C SER A 278 -4.69 20.55 10.31
N LEU A 279 -5.70 20.32 9.51
CA LEU A 279 -6.14 21.34 8.56
C LEU A 279 -6.39 22.55 9.45
N LEU A 280 -5.51 23.55 9.40
CA LEU A 280 -5.55 24.74 10.25
C LEU A 280 -6.98 25.15 10.50
N SER A 281 -7.41 25.13 11.77
CA SER A 281 -8.64 25.76 12.21
C SER A 281 -8.58 27.19 11.72
N GLU A 282 -9.60 27.57 10.97
CA GLU A 282 -9.92 28.96 10.63
C GLU A 282 -10.29 29.67 11.94
N ASP A 283 -9.33 30.09 12.75
CA ASP A 283 -9.52 31.13 13.76
C ASP A 283 -8.16 31.51 14.39
N ASP A 284 -7.46 32.37 13.69
CA ASP A 284 -6.61 33.40 14.30
C ASP A 284 -6.38 34.50 13.25
N GLY A 285 -6.97 35.65 13.51
CA GLY A 285 -7.00 36.81 12.64
C GLY A 285 -5.62 37.43 12.38
N ASN A 286 -4.81 36.73 11.61
CA ASN A 286 -3.72 37.32 10.83
C ASN A 286 -3.42 36.41 9.64
N ALA A 287 -4.37 36.39 8.70
CA ALA A 287 -4.30 35.60 7.48
C ALA A 287 -3.25 36.20 6.54
N GLN A 288 -2.02 35.73 6.65
CA GLN A 288 -1.24 35.58 5.41
C GLN A 288 -1.94 34.51 4.59
N VAL A 289 -2.66 34.95 3.56
CA VAL A 289 -3.34 34.14 2.56
C VAL A 289 -2.37 33.07 2.07
N ARG A 290 -2.50 31.80 2.54
CA ARG A 290 -1.83 30.65 1.93
C ARG A 290 -2.40 30.53 0.52
N ARG A 291 -1.64 31.00 -0.44
CA ARG A 291 -1.92 30.78 -1.87
C ARG A 291 -2.00 29.27 -2.07
N LYS A 292 -3.22 28.77 -2.42
CA LYS A 292 -3.40 27.40 -2.95
C LYS A 292 -2.34 27.21 -4.03
N SER A 293 -1.62 26.10 -4.01
CA SER A 293 -0.57 25.82 -4.98
C SER A 293 -1.18 25.81 -6.37
N LYS A 294 -0.94 26.87 -7.14
CA LYS A 294 -1.34 26.96 -8.54
C LYS A 294 -0.60 25.88 -9.34
N PRO A 295 -1.19 25.35 -10.39
CA PRO A 295 -0.51 24.46 -11.32
C PRO A 295 0.62 25.22 -12.02
N TYR A 296 1.86 25.05 -11.58
CA TYR A 296 3.00 25.73 -12.16
C TYR A 296 3.68 24.90 -13.23
N ILE A 297 4.38 25.60 -14.12
CA ILE A 297 5.14 25.02 -15.21
C ILE A 297 6.63 25.32 -14.97
N SER A 298 7.46 24.28 -14.89
CA SER A 298 8.91 24.48 -14.79
C SER A 298 9.47 25.01 -16.13
N SER A 299 10.56 25.78 -16.07
CA SER A 299 11.24 26.30 -17.27
C SER A 299 11.60 25.22 -18.30
N LYS A 300 11.84 23.96 -17.86
CA LYS A 300 12.10 22.81 -18.74
C LYS A 300 10.86 22.29 -19.46
N GLN A 301 9.66 22.60 -18.99
CA GLN A 301 8.39 22.10 -19.55
C GLN A 301 7.68 23.11 -20.45
N VAL A 302 8.03 24.40 -20.38
CA VAL A 302 7.39 25.47 -21.17
C VAL A 302 7.39 25.19 -22.69
N GLY A 303 8.45 24.56 -23.19
CA GLY A 303 8.53 24.19 -24.61
C GLY A 303 7.61 23.06 -25.06
N SER A 304 7.03 22.28 -24.09
CA SER A 304 6.13 21.16 -24.38
C SER A 304 4.65 21.53 -24.37
N PHE A 305 4.31 22.71 -23.89
CA PHE A 305 2.93 23.21 -23.78
C PHE A 305 2.65 24.36 -24.77
N ASN A 306 1.37 24.62 -25.04
CA ASN A 306 0.96 25.73 -25.85
C ASN A 306 1.15 27.07 -25.11
N LYS A 307 2.11 27.85 -25.56
CA LYS A 307 2.48 29.12 -24.91
C LYS A 307 1.34 30.16 -24.85
N LYS A 308 0.30 30.00 -25.66
CA LYS A 308 -0.90 30.87 -25.62
C LYS A 308 -1.57 30.85 -24.22
N TYR A 309 -1.48 29.74 -23.49
CA TYR A 309 -2.16 29.55 -22.21
C TYR A 309 -1.19 29.57 -21.03
N ILE A 310 -0.03 30.19 -21.17
CA ILE A 310 1.02 30.28 -20.16
C ILE A 310 1.27 31.73 -19.83
N ILE A 311 1.28 32.07 -18.55
CA ILE A 311 1.60 33.38 -18.00
C ILE A 311 3.00 33.34 -17.43
N GLU A 312 3.90 34.23 -17.85
CA GLU A 312 5.21 34.41 -17.20
C GLU A 312 5.03 35.20 -15.90
N ASN A 313 5.64 34.73 -14.84
CA ASN A 313 5.65 35.42 -13.55
C ASN A 313 6.88 36.34 -13.45
N ASP A 314 6.86 37.27 -12.50
CA ASP A 314 8.01 38.14 -12.22
C ASP A 314 9.25 37.33 -11.91
N SER A 315 10.43 37.87 -12.24
CA SER A 315 11.75 37.25 -12.10
C SER A 315 12.06 36.78 -10.65
N ASP A 316 11.41 37.34 -9.67
CA ASP A 316 11.57 37.01 -8.24
C ASP A 316 10.50 36.01 -7.73
N ALA A 317 9.59 35.56 -8.60
CA ALA A 317 8.57 34.60 -8.22
C ALA A 317 9.18 33.20 -8.03
N LYS A 318 8.74 32.49 -6.99
CA LYS A 318 9.15 31.12 -6.70
C LYS A 318 8.83 30.14 -7.85
N GLU A 319 7.85 30.49 -8.66
CA GLU A 319 7.33 29.71 -9.79
C GLU A 319 7.36 30.60 -11.05
N PRO A 320 8.16 30.24 -12.07
CA PRO A 320 8.41 31.15 -13.20
C PRO A 320 7.24 31.28 -14.17
N TYR A 321 6.30 30.31 -14.20
CA TYR A 321 5.18 30.29 -15.12
C TYR A 321 3.94 29.68 -14.49
N ASP A 322 2.77 30.27 -14.78
CA ASP A 322 1.45 29.76 -14.42
C ASP A 322 0.60 29.48 -15.65
N TRP A 323 -0.48 28.70 -15.48
CA TRP A 323 -1.50 28.52 -16.51
C TRP A 323 -2.48 29.68 -16.52
N ASP A 324 -2.77 30.24 -17.71
CA ASP A 324 -3.94 31.08 -17.90
C ASP A 324 -5.20 30.19 -18.01
N VAL A 325 -5.67 29.74 -16.89
CA VAL A 325 -6.84 28.83 -16.82
C VAL A 325 -8.11 29.51 -17.32
N LYS A 326 -8.23 30.84 -17.18
CA LYS A 326 -9.37 31.61 -17.69
C LYS A 326 -9.46 31.53 -19.19
N MET A 327 -8.36 31.86 -19.88
CA MET A 327 -8.30 31.82 -21.33
C MET A 327 -8.45 30.39 -21.87
N LEU A 328 -7.75 29.45 -21.27
CA LEU A 328 -7.78 28.04 -21.69
C LEU A 328 -9.17 27.42 -21.61
N PHE A 329 -9.90 27.61 -20.49
CA PHE A 329 -11.24 27.06 -20.35
C PHE A 329 -12.29 27.84 -21.15
N ALA A 330 -12.13 29.15 -21.36
CA ALA A 330 -12.99 29.90 -22.26
C ALA A 330 -12.89 29.37 -23.70
N ASP A 331 -11.67 29.14 -24.20
CA ASP A 331 -11.45 28.59 -25.54
C ASP A 331 -11.95 27.13 -25.63
N ALA A 332 -11.71 26.31 -24.61
CA ALA A 332 -12.17 24.92 -24.60
C ALA A 332 -13.70 24.79 -24.56
N MET A 333 -14.38 25.69 -23.85
CA MET A 333 -15.85 25.76 -23.82
C MET A 333 -16.44 26.25 -25.16
N GLY A 334 -15.68 27.04 -25.95
CA GLY A 334 -16.07 27.46 -27.26
C GLY A 334 -17.41 28.20 -27.35
N GLY A 335 -17.75 28.96 -26.30
CA GLY A 335 -19.04 29.65 -26.16
C GLY A 335 -20.21 28.75 -25.70
N CYS A 336 -19.98 27.49 -25.44
CA CYS A 336 -20.99 26.60 -24.88
C CYS A 336 -21.23 26.92 -23.38
N SER A 337 -22.48 27.03 -22.97
CA SER A 337 -22.83 27.23 -21.55
C SER A 337 -22.64 25.97 -20.71
N CYS A 338 -22.66 24.79 -21.34
CA CYS A 338 -22.41 23.51 -20.68
C CYS A 338 -21.74 22.52 -21.65
N ILE A 339 -20.90 21.62 -21.11
CA ILE A 339 -20.17 20.59 -21.86
C ILE A 339 -20.02 19.34 -20.99
N SER A 340 -19.93 18.16 -21.60
CA SER A 340 -19.60 16.95 -20.82
C SER A 340 -18.15 16.99 -20.30
N PRO A 341 -17.87 16.42 -19.12
CA PRO A 341 -16.52 16.40 -18.55
C PRO A 341 -15.47 15.81 -19.52
N ASP A 342 -15.82 14.72 -20.21
CA ASP A 342 -14.92 14.04 -21.14
C ASP A 342 -14.58 14.91 -22.36
N MET A 343 -15.58 15.56 -22.97
CA MET A 343 -15.35 16.49 -24.08
C MET A 343 -14.55 17.72 -23.68
N LEU A 344 -14.81 18.25 -22.48
CA LEU A 344 -14.02 19.38 -21.97
C LEU A 344 -12.57 18.96 -21.75
N ARG A 345 -12.34 17.79 -21.15
CA ARG A 345 -11.00 17.24 -20.94
C ARG A 345 -10.24 17.08 -22.25
N GLU A 346 -10.87 16.48 -23.26
CA GLU A 346 -10.26 16.29 -24.58
C GLU A 346 -9.87 17.64 -25.20
N LYS A 347 -10.76 18.62 -25.21
CA LYS A 347 -10.50 19.96 -25.76
C LYS A 347 -9.41 20.73 -25.00
N VAL A 348 -9.43 20.68 -23.66
CA VAL A 348 -8.39 21.34 -22.86
C VAL A 348 -7.03 20.70 -23.11
N MET A 349 -6.94 19.38 -23.17
CA MET A 349 -5.69 18.66 -23.44
C MET A 349 -5.17 18.95 -24.85
N GLU A 350 -6.05 19.02 -25.85
CA GLU A 350 -5.71 19.35 -27.22
C GLU A 350 -5.18 20.79 -27.34
N LEU A 351 -5.90 21.78 -26.81
CA LEU A 351 -5.53 23.18 -26.88
C LEU A 351 -4.24 23.52 -26.13
N SER A 352 -4.05 22.94 -24.96
CA SER A 352 -2.90 23.22 -24.09
C SER A 352 -1.67 22.37 -24.40
N PHE A 353 -1.80 21.32 -25.22
CA PHE A 353 -0.82 20.25 -25.44
C PHE A 353 -0.48 19.44 -24.18
N ILE A 354 -1.35 19.45 -23.18
CA ILE A 354 -1.23 18.59 -22.01
C ILE A 354 -1.44 17.12 -22.44
N ARG A 355 -0.43 16.27 -22.21
CA ARG A 355 -0.48 14.85 -22.59
C ARG A 355 -0.80 13.94 -21.40
N MET A 356 -0.65 14.42 -20.17
CA MET A 356 -0.81 13.60 -18.97
C MET A 356 -2.07 13.98 -18.19
N PRO A 357 -2.95 13.02 -17.87
CA PRO A 357 -4.22 13.27 -17.18
C PRO A 357 -4.10 14.06 -15.88
N HIS A 358 -3.07 13.80 -15.08
CA HIS A 358 -2.87 14.48 -13.79
C HIS A 358 -2.58 15.98 -13.90
N TYR A 359 -2.02 16.44 -15.05
CA TYR A 359 -1.87 17.87 -15.32
C TYR A 359 -3.21 18.52 -15.63
N TYR A 360 -4.06 17.84 -16.44
CA TYR A 360 -5.42 18.30 -16.66
C TYR A 360 -6.18 18.46 -15.35
N ASP A 361 -6.12 17.46 -14.45
CA ASP A 361 -6.82 17.49 -13.17
C ASP A 361 -6.38 18.68 -12.29
N LYS A 362 -5.11 19.06 -12.32
CA LYS A 362 -4.59 20.25 -11.62
C LYS A 362 -5.14 21.54 -12.22
N VAL A 363 -5.06 21.66 -13.53
CA VAL A 363 -5.51 22.85 -14.29
C VAL A 363 -7.03 22.99 -14.15
N PHE A 364 -7.79 21.89 -14.18
CA PHE A 364 -9.24 21.88 -13.96
C PHE A 364 -9.60 22.34 -12.55
N LYS A 365 -8.96 21.78 -11.53
CA LYS A 365 -9.18 22.20 -10.13
C LYS A 365 -8.87 23.67 -9.92
N GLU A 366 -7.86 24.20 -10.57
CA GLU A 366 -7.54 25.63 -10.50
C GLU A 366 -8.63 26.46 -11.14
N ALA A 367 -9.12 26.08 -12.34
CA ALA A 367 -10.23 26.76 -13.01
C ALA A 367 -11.52 26.73 -12.17
N GLU A 368 -11.80 25.61 -11.51
CA GLU A 368 -12.94 25.45 -10.60
C GLU A 368 -12.76 26.31 -9.33
N SER A 369 -11.56 26.35 -8.75
CA SER A 369 -11.24 27.15 -7.56
C SER A 369 -11.31 28.66 -7.82
N GLN A 370 -10.97 29.09 -9.02
CA GLN A 370 -11.09 30.48 -9.46
C GLN A 370 -12.49 30.84 -9.96
N GLY A 371 -13.41 29.88 -9.99
CA GLY A 371 -14.81 30.08 -10.34
C GLY A 371 -15.07 30.24 -11.84
N PHE A 372 -14.19 29.83 -12.74
CA PHE A 372 -14.40 29.89 -14.18
C PHE A 372 -15.29 28.76 -14.70
N VAL A 373 -15.22 27.61 -14.06
CA VAL A 373 -16.05 26.44 -14.38
C VAL A 373 -16.61 25.82 -13.10
N LYS A 374 -17.74 25.09 -13.24
CA LYS A 374 -18.37 24.38 -12.13
C LYS A 374 -18.95 23.07 -12.62
N THR A 375 -18.70 21.99 -11.89
CA THR A 375 -19.34 20.70 -12.14
C THR A 375 -20.77 20.69 -11.56
N THR A 376 -21.76 20.25 -12.35
CA THR A 376 -23.19 20.18 -11.93
C THR A 376 -23.89 19.03 -12.66
N LEU A 377 -25.20 18.84 -12.39
CA LEU A 377 -26.06 17.90 -13.11
C LEU A 377 -26.97 18.66 -14.08
N ASP A 378 -27.15 18.12 -15.28
CA ASP A 378 -28.12 18.63 -16.24
C ASP A 378 -29.58 18.21 -15.85
N ARG A 379 -30.57 18.67 -16.62
CA ARG A 379 -31.99 18.32 -16.39
C ARG A 379 -32.31 16.84 -16.53
N ALA A 380 -31.41 16.06 -17.14
CA ALA A 380 -31.51 14.61 -17.29
C ALA A 380 -30.70 13.84 -16.23
N GLY A 381 -30.09 14.53 -15.24
CA GLY A 381 -29.28 13.93 -14.18
C GLY A 381 -27.86 13.53 -14.63
N ARG A 382 -27.37 14.00 -15.78
CA ARG A 382 -26.00 13.70 -16.25
C ARG A 382 -25.03 14.76 -15.75
N VAL A 383 -23.81 14.34 -15.39
CA VAL A 383 -22.75 15.26 -14.96
C VAL A 383 -22.30 16.13 -16.14
N VAL A 384 -22.32 17.45 -15.95
CA VAL A 384 -21.85 18.44 -16.92
C VAL A 384 -21.01 19.50 -16.24
N VAL A 385 -20.14 20.14 -17.01
CA VAL A 385 -19.38 21.32 -16.58
C VAL A 385 -19.99 22.54 -17.22
N ILE A 386 -20.26 23.55 -16.41
CA ILE A 386 -20.83 24.83 -16.85
C ILE A 386 -19.77 25.92 -16.69
N SER A 387 -19.79 26.92 -17.62
CA SER A 387 -19.05 28.15 -17.40
C SER A 387 -19.81 29.02 -16.40
N THR A 388 -19.10 29.56 -15.43
CA THR A 388 -19.67 30.57 -14.53
C THR A 388 -19.49 31.95 -15.15
N PRO A 389 -20.54 32.75 -15.28
CA PRO A 389 -20.39 34.13 -15.75
C PRO A 389 -19.52 34.90 -14.75
N THR A 390 -18.46 35.52 -15.25
CA THR A 390 -17.60 36.46 -14.49
C THR A 390 -18.27 37.78 -14.31
#